data_f0059afaa798ef9a491fe5289009aac9
#
_entry.id   f0059afaa798ef9a491fe5289009aac9
#
_cell.length_a   1.000
_cell.length_b   1.000
_cell.length_c   1.000
_cell.angle_alpha   90.00
_cell.angle_beta   90.00
_cell.angle_gamma   90.00
#
_symmetry.space_group_name_H-M   'P 1'
#
loop_
_entity.id
_entity.type
_entity.pdbx_description
1 polymer ?
#
loop_
_entity_poly.entity_id
_entity_poly.type
_entity_poly.pdbx_seq_one_letter_code
_entity_poly.pdbx_strand_id
1 'polypeptide(L)'
;MNGRMTPFMALVLALLAAFVLAAAAAPLLAPSDPLRQSLLLRLRPPGAEVAGRVFLLGSDDLGRDLLSRIIYGARASLLVAALSVSVSLLVGTTLGMLAGWFRGWTAIIIMRLVDAMLSIPAILLAVLTVAVLGPSFVNLVLVLGLTRGPRYTRVAYAQTLQVGTLPFIRAAEMAGCGTARLLWRHILPNIAGPLMVVATAEFGLMILFEAGLSFLGLGIQPPTPSWGSIMSAGRQYVARAWWLTVFPGACLFALVLCVNVFGDWLRDRIDPRSRGRT
;
A
#
# COMPACT_ATOMS: atom_id res chain seq x y z
N MET A 1 -12.28 -4.51 28.15
CA MET A 1 -12.60 -3.18 27.55
C MET A 1 -13.79 -3.38 26.62
N ASN A 2 -14.88 -2.64 26.89
CA ASN A 2 -16.13 -2.73 26.12
C ASN A 2 -15.83 -2.48 24.63
N GLY A 3 -16.38 -3.32 23.75
CA GLY A 3 -16.21 -3.29 22.29
C GLY A 3 -16.75 -2.03 21.59
N ARG A 4 -16.80 -0.90 22.28
CA ARG A 4 -17.15 0.41 21.72
C ARG A 4 -15.93 1.00 21.02
N MET A 5 -16.10 1.31 19.76
CA MET A 5 -15.10 2.09 19.01
C MET A 5 -14.86 3.40 19.72
N THR A 6 -13.59 3.73 19.97
CA THR A 6 -13.24 5.05 20.51
C THR A 6 -13.59 6.12 19.47
N PRO A 7 -13.99 7.35 19.87
CA PRO A 7 -14.29 8.42 18.93
C PRO A 7 -13.08 8.72 18.01
N PHE A 8 -11.88 8.54 18.50
CA PHE A 8 -10.65 8.65 17.69
C PHE A 8 -10.61 7.60 16.58
N MET A 9 -10.95 6.34 16.87
CA MET A 9 -10.95 5.28 15.85
C MET A 9 -12.07 5.49 14.82
N ALA A 10 -13.23 6.02 15.24
CA ALA A 10 -14.29 6.39 14.33
C ALA A 10 -13.85 7.49 13.36
N LEU A 11 -13.09 8.49 13.83
CA LEU A 11 -12.49 9.53 12.98
C LEU A 11 -11.50 8.94 11.97
N VAL A 12 -10.62 8.04 12.41
CA VAL A 12 -9.64 7.37 11.52
C VAL A 12 -10.35 6.59 10.41
N LEU A 13 -11.37 5.82 10.76
CA LEU A 13 -12.16 5.06 9.78
C LEU A 13 -12.94 5.99 8.83
N ALA A 14 -13.48 7.09 9.33
CA ALA A 14 -14.16 8.09 8.50
C ALA A 14 -13.18 8.74 7.49
N LEU A 15 -11.96 9.08 7.93
CA LEU A 15 -10.91 9.61 7.05
C LEU A 15 -10.47 8.59 5.99
N LEU A 16 -10.25 7.33 6.38
CA LEU A 16 -9.92 6.26 5.43
C LEU A 16 -11.04 6.06 4.41
N ALA A 17 -12.29 6.03 4.87
CA ALA A 17 -13.44 5.95 3.99
C ALA A 17 -13.52 7.16 3.04
N ALA A 18 -13.24 8.37 3.55
CA ALA A 18 -13.21 9.58 2.73
C ALA A 18 -12.15 9.51 1.63
N PHE A 19 -10.92 9.01 1.92
CA PHE A 19 -9.88 8.82 0.91
C PHE A 19 -10.29 7.79 -0.16
N VAL A 20 -10.87 6.66 0.25
CA VAL A 20 -11.31 5.60 -0.67
C VAL A 20 -12.49 6.11 -1.53
N LEU A 21 -13.47 6.80 -0.92
CA LEU A 21 -14.61 7.36 -1.64
C LEU A 21 -14.17 8.49 -2.59
N ALA A 22 -13.27 9.37 -2.17
CA ALA A 22 -12.72 10.41 -3.03
C ALA A 22 -11.99 9.81 -4.23
N ALA A 23 -11.20 8.75 -4.03
CA ALA A 23 -10.53 8.05 -5.12
C ALA A 23 -11.52 7.34 -6.06
N ALA A 24 -12.56 6.68 -5.53
CA ALA A 24 -13.58 5.99 -6.32
C ALA A 24 -14.45 6.98 -7.12
N ALA A 25 -14.89 8.06 -6.46
CA ALA A 25 -15.73 9.09 -7.03
C ALA A 25 -14.94 10.25 -7.68
N ALA A 26 -13.66 10.06 -7.98
CA ALA A 26 -12.79 11.09 -8.55
C ALA A 26 -13.40 11.83 -9.76
N PRO A 27 -14.04 11.15 -10.74
CA PRO A 27 -14.67 11.84 -11.87
C PRO A 27 -15.82 12.77 -11.49
N LEU A 28 -16.48 12.54 -10.34
CA LEU A 28 -17.61 13.32 -9.86
C LEU A 28 -17.16 14.46 -8.93
N LEU A 29 -16.08 14.25 -8.18
CA LEU A 29 -15.60 15.19 -7.16
C LEU A 29 -14.57 16.19 -7.69
N ALA A 30 -13.88 15.87 -8.78
CA ALA A 30 -12.87 16.76 -9.35
C ALA A 30 -13.53 17.99 -10.01
N PRO A 31 -13.15 19.22 -9.60
CA PRO A 31 -13.72 20.45 -10.19
C PRO A 31 -13.45 20.60 -11.69
N SER A 32 -12.37 19.97 -12.18
CA SER A 32 -12.00 20.04 -13.61
C SER A 32 -11.29 18.76 -14.04
N ASP A 33 -11.10 18.59 -15.35
CA ASP A 33 -10.26 17.52 -15.89
C ASP A 33 -8.81 17.72 -15.38
N PRO A 34 -8.22 16.70 -14.68
CA PRO A 34 -6.86 16.77 -14.13
C PRO A 34 -5.77 16.89 -15.20
N LEU A 35 -6.10 16.64 -16.45
CA LEU A 35 -5.16 16.72 -17.59
C LEU A 35 -5.29 18.03 -18.36
N ARG A 36 -6.33 18.82 -18.14
CA ARG A 36 -6.56 20.07 -18.87
C ARG A 36 -5.48 21.10 -18.53
N GLN A 37 -4.64 21.43 -19.49
CA GLN A 37 -3.54 22.38 -19.36
C GLN A 37 -3.95 23.78 -19.81
N SER A 38 -3.38 24.81 -19.16
CA SER A 38 -3.48 26.20 -19.57
C SER A 38 -2.26 27.01 -19.08
N LEU A 39 -1.33 27.28 -19.94
CA LEU A 39 -0.09 28.00 -19.58
C LEU A 39 -0.35 29.39 -19.01
N LEU A 40 -1.46 30.03 -19.35
CA LEU A 40 -1.88 31.33 -18.79
C LEU A 40 -2.28 31.24 -17.31
N LEU A 41 -2.63 30.02 -16.85
CA LEU A 41 -3.10 29.74 -15.49
C LEU A 41 -2.00 29.04 -14.64
N ARG A 42 -0.77 29.08 -15.10
CA ARG A 42 0.40 28.45 -14.47
C ARG A 42 0.69 29.03 -13.10
N LEU A 43 0.96 28.16 -12.11
CA LEU A 43 1.41 28.48 -10.76
C LEU A 43 0.52 29.52 -10.04
N ARG A 44 -0.79 29.46 -10.23
CA ARG A 44 -1.73 30.31 -9.51
C ARG A 44 -1.84 29.84 -8.05
N PRO A 45 -1.84 30.78 -7.08
CA PRO A 45 -1.90 30.42 -5.66
C PRO A 45 -3.27 29.82 -5.29
N PRO A 46 -3.38 29.14 -4.13
CA PRO A 46 -4.64 28.67 -3.59
C PRO A 46 -5.65 29.82 -3.44
N GLY A 47 -6.92 29.57 -3.84
CA GLY A 47 -7.99 30.55 -3.82
C GLY A 47 -7.97 31.54 -4.99
N ALA A 48 -7.03 31.45 -5.94
CA ALA A 48 -6.99 32.34 -7.09
C ALA A 48 -8.22 32.15 -8.00
N GLU A 49 -8.86 33.25 -8.35
CA GLU A 49 -9.90 33.30 -9.35
C GLU A 49 -9.38 33.94 -10.64
N VAL A 50 -9.37 33.17 -11.73
CA VAL A 50 -8.86 33.64 -13.03
C VAL A 50 -9.78 33.10 -14.13
N ALA A 51 -10.23 34.00 -15.01
CA ALA A 51 -11.10 33.66 -16.13
C ALA A 51 -12.38 32.87 -15.72
N GLY A 52 -13.00 33.25 -14.60
CA GLY A 52 -14.22 32.62 -14.07
C GLY A 52 -13.98 31.21 -13.47
N ARG A 53 -12.74 30.86 -13.16
CA ARG A 53 -12.36 29.60 -12.49
C ARG A 53 -11.69 29.90 -11.16
N VAL A 54 -12.16 29.18 -10.12
CA VAL A 54 -11.54 29.22 -8.79
C VAL A 54 -10.63 28.02 -8.61
N PHE A 55 -9.37 28.27 -8.35
CA PHE A 55 -8.35 27.26 -8.03
C PHE A 55 -8.29 27.06 -6.51
N LEU A 56 -9.09 26.17 -5.93
CA LEU A 56 -9.19 25.99 -4.48
C LEU A 56 -7.83 25.71 -3.82
N LEU A 57 -7.02 24.80 -4.40
CA LEU A 57 -5.68 24.47 -3.92
C LEU A 57 -4.56 25.04 -4.82
N GLY A 58 -4.91 25.91 -5.77
CA GLY A 58 -3.98 26.47 -6.74
C GLY A 58 -3.83 25.62 -8.00
N SER A 59 -2.91 26.04 -8.87
CA SER A 59 -2.57 25.33 -10.11
C SER A 59 -1.11 24.92 -10.15
N ASP A 60 -0.82 23.94 -11.01
CA ASP A 60 0.54 23.44 -11.20
C ASP A 60 1.33 24.21 -12.29
N ASP A 61 2.50 23.67 -12.64
CA ASP A 61 3.45 24.22 -13.61
C ASP A 61 2.93 24.21 -15.07
N LEU A 62 1.89 23.46 -15.35
CA LEU A 62 1.18 23.44 -16.65
C LEU A 62 -0.20 24.13 -16.57
N GLY A 63 -0.53 24.75 -15.42
CA GLY A 63 -1.81 25.43 -15.19
C GLY A 63 -2.99 24.46 -15.01
N ARG A 64 -2.73 23.22 -14.59
CA ARG A 64 -3.75 22.22 -14.26
C ARG A 64 -4.23 22.44 -12.83
N ASP A 65 -5.50 22.14 -12.56
CA ASP A 65 -6.09 22.28 -11.22
C ASP A 65 -5.48 21.26 -10.23
N LEU A 66 -4.89 21.77 -9.14
CA LEU A 66 -4.19 20.90 -8.17
C LEU A 66 -5.17 20.02 -7.39
N LEU A 67 -6.36 20.52 -7.01
CA LEU A 67 -7.33 19.72 -6.27
C LEU A 67 -7.80 18.51 -7.09
N SER A 68 -8.14 18.72 -8.35
CA SER A 68 -8.50 17.64 -9.28
C SER A 68 -7.38 16.61 -9.39
N ARG A 69 -6.12 17.06 -9.50
CA ARG A 69 -4.96 16.18 -9.58
C ARG A 69 -4.70 15.40 -8.29
N ILE A 70 -4.94 16.00 -7.12
CA ILE A 70 -4.82 15.30 -5.82
C ILE A 70 -5.88 14.21 -5.70
N ILE A 71 -7.13 14.49 -6.08
CA ILE A 71 -8.22 13.51 -6.04
C ILE A 71 -7.92 12.32 -6.98
N TYR A 72 -7.53 12.57 -8.22
CA TYR A 72 -7.15 11.52 -9.16
C TYR A 72 -5.84 10.81 -8.75
N GLY A 73 -4.90 11.55 -8.16
CA GLY A 73 -3.66 10.99 -7.62
C GLY A 73 -3.91 9.99 -6.49
N ALA A 74 -4.89 10.25 -5.63
CA ALA A 74 -5.32 9.31 -4.59
C ALA A 74 -5.72 7.95 -5.20
N ARG A 75 -6.48 7.96 -6.31
CA ARG A 75 -6.89 6.73 -7.01
C ARG A 75 -5.69 5.92 -7.48
N ALA A 76 -4.72 6.58 -8.12
CA ALA A 76 -3.53 5.93 -8.65
C ALA A 76 -2.66 5.33 -7.53
N SER A 77 -2.36 6.11 -6.48
CA SER A 77 -1.53 5.67 -5.35
C SER A 77 -2.20 4.54 -4.54
N LEU A 78 -3.52 4.62 -4.28
CA LEU A 78 -4.27 3.56 -3.58
C LEU A 78 -4.32 2.26 -4.38
N LEU A 79 -4.52 2.34 -5.71
CA LEU A 79 -4.54 1.14 -6.57
C LEU A 79 -3.19 0.45 -6.60
N VAL A 80 -2.08 1.20 -6.76
CA VAL A 80 -0.72 0.62 -6.70
C VAL A 80 -0.50 -0.07 -5.36
N ALA A 81 -0.80 0.60 -4.25
CA ALA A 81 -0.60 0.02 -2.93
C ALA A 81 -1.44 -1.25 -2.73
N ALA A 82 -2.73 -1.23 -3.07
CA ALA A 82 -3.64 -2.36 -2.93
C ALA A 82 -3.19 -3.57 -3.77
N LEU A 83 -2.85 -3.34 -5.04
CA LEU A 83 -2.40 -4.40 -5.94
C LEU A 83 -1.04 -4.96 -5.51
N SER A 84 -0.09 -4.11 -5.11
CA SER A 84 1.22 -4.54 -4.64
C SER A 84 1.13 -5.37 -3.35
N VAL A 85 0.30 -4.94 -2.38
CA VAL A 85 0.03 -5.73 -1.17
C VAL A 85 -0.61 -7.07 -1.53
N SER A 86 -1.55 -7.08 -2.47
CA SER A 86 -2.20 -8.33 -2.93
C SER A 86 -1.19 -9.30 -3.56
N VAL A 87 -0.30 -8.81 -4.41
CA VAL A 87 0.79 -9.62 -4.99
C VAL A 87 1.72 -10.16 -3.90
N SER A 88 2.17 -9.30 -2.98
CA SER A 88 3.01 -9.71 -1.84
C SER A 88 2.34 -10.77 -0.98
N LEU A 89 1.07 -10.56 -0.66
CA LEU A 89 0.28 -11.46 0.19
C LEU A 89 0.11 -12.83 -0.50
N LEU A 90 -0.31 -12.85 -1.76
CA LEU A 90 -0.53 -14.09 -2.51
C LEU A 90 0.77 -14.88 -2.68
N VAL A 91 1.79 -14.25 -3.25
CA VAL A 91 3.06 -14.92 -3.55
C VAL A 91 3.78 -15.29 -2.26
N GLY A 92 3.92 -14.34 -1.33
CA GLY A 92 4.65 -14.56 -0.08
C GLY A 92 3.98 -15.59 0.81
N THR A 93 2.65 -15.54 0.96
CA THR A 93 1.92 -16.52 1.76
C THR A 93 2.03 -17.92 1.17
N THR A 94 1.87 -18.05 -0.15
CA THR A 94 1.98 -19.35 -0.83
C THR A 94 3.37 -19.96 -0.62
N LEU A 95 4.43 -19.18 -0.88
CA LEU A 95 5.80 -19.64 -0.67
C LEU A 95 6.09 -20.00 0.81
N GLY A 96 5.58 -19.19 1.74
CA GLY A 96 5.74 -19.46 3.17
C GLY A 96 5.00 -20.72 3.63
N MET A 97 3.77 -20.94 3.16
CA MET A 97 3.03 -22.18 3.44
C MET A 97 3.72 -23.40 2.85
N LEU A 98 4.22 -23.34 1.62
CA LEU A 98 4.97 -24.44 1.00
C LEU A 98 6.24 -24.74 1.79
N ALA A 99 7.02 -23.74 2.16
CA ALA A 99 8.21 -23.91 2.98
C ALA A 99 7.91 -24.54 4.35
N GLY A 100 6.85 -24.06 5.03
CA GLY A 100 6.46 -24.53 6.36
C GLY A 100 5.89 -25.95 6.37
N TRP A 101 5.18 -26.33 5.30
CA TRP A 101 4.58 -27.65 5.19
C TRP A 101 5.59 -28.72 4.76
N PHE A 102 6.28 -28.50 3.64
CA PHE A 102 7.21 -29.51 3.09
C PHE A 102 8.54 -29.57 3.85
N ARG A 103 8.91 -28.49 4.58
CA ARG A 103 10.16 -28.45 5.37
C ARG A 103 11.41 -28.83 4.55
N GLY A 104 12.44 -29.37 5.17
CA GLY A 104 13.64 -29.86 4.51
C GLY A 104 14.21 -28.92 3.46
N TRP A 105 14.57 -29.43 2.29
CA TRP A 105 15.17 -28.69 1.19
C TRP A 105 14.27 -27.57 0.64
N THR A 106 12.95 -27.77 0.59
CA THR A 106 11.99 -26.74 0.15
C THR A 106 12.08 -25.51 1.05
N ALA A 107 12.08 -25.70 2.35
CA ALA A 107 12.23 -24.62 3.32
C ALA A 107 13.58 -23.93 3.18
N ILE A 108 14.67 -24.71 3.06
CA ILE A 108 16.03 -24.15 2.93
C ILE A 108 16.13 -23.24 1.70
N ILE A 109 15.69 -23.70 0.54
CA ILE A 109 15.79 -22.93 -0.71
C ILE A 109 14.96 -21.64 -0.63
N ILE A 110 13.68 -21.76 -0.22
CA ILE A 110 12.78 -20.60 -0.14
C ILE A 110 13.30 -19.59 0.89
N MET A 111 13.71 -20.05 2.09
CA MET A 111 14.17 -19.14 3.12
C MET A 111 15.53 -18.50 2.78
N ARG A 112 16.44 -19.19 2.07
CA ARG A 112 17.68 -18.58 1.55
C ARG A 112 17.39 -17.48 0.54
N LEU A 113 16.42 -17.69 -0.37
CA LEU A 113 15.99 -16.64 -1.29
C LEU A 113 15.40 -15.43 -0.53
N VAL A 114 14.55 -15.71 0.46
CA VAL A 114 13.97 -14.67 1.35
C VAL A 114 15.09 -13.89 2.06
N ASP A 115 16.07 -14.57 2.62
CA ASP A 115 17.19 -13.94 3.33
C ASP A 115 18.04 -13.07 2.38
N ALA A 116 18.32 -13.57 1.18
CA ALA A 116 19.03 -12.82 0.15
C ALA A 116 18.27 -11.55 -0.27
N MET A 117 16.95 -11.63 -0.45
CA MET A 117 16.13 -10.44 -0.76
C MET A 117 16.06 -9.44 0.39
N LEU A 118 16.00 -9.91 1.64
CA LEU A 118 15.95 -9.04 2.83
C LEU A 118 17.32 -8.45 3.21
N SER A 119 18.43 -8.96 2.67
CA SER A 119 19.77 -8.38 2.87
C SER A 119 19.96 -7.07 2.10
N ILE A 120 19.15 -6.83 1.07
CA ILE A 120 19.18 -5.62 0.25
C ILE A 120 18.07 -4.67 0.73
N PRO A 121 18.34 -3.37 0.97
CA PRO A 121 17.29 -2.42 1.27
C PRO A 121 16.21 -2.43 0.18
N ALA A 122 14.95 -2.68 0.57
CA ALA A 122 13.85 -2.89 -0.38
C ALA A 122 13.68 -1.75 -1.38
N ILE A 123 13.93 -0.49 -0.96
CA ILE A 123 13.83 0.66 -1.85
C ILE A 123 14.91 0.63 -2.93
N LEU A 124 16.13 0.23 -2.60
CA LEU A 124 17.21 0.13 -3.58
C LEU A 124 16.92 -0.98 -4.59
N LEU A 125 16.41 -2.12 -4.12
CA LEU A 125 16.00 -3.21 -4.99
C LEU A 125 14.86 -2.77 -5.92
N ALA A 126 13.87 -2.03 -5.41
CA ALA A 126 12.77 -1.50 -6.21
C ALA A 126 13.26 -0.49 -7.25
N VAL A 127 14.11 0.48 -6.86
CA VAL A 127 14.69 1.48 -7.78
C VAL A 127 15.47 0.80 -8.90
N LEU A 128 16.37 -0.15 -8.56
CA LEU A 128 17.17 -0.86 -9.53
C LEU A 128 16.30 -1.66 -10.51
N THR A 129 15.31 -2.38 -9.98
CA THR A 129 14.44 -3.23 -10.81
C THR A 129 13.58 -2.39 -11.74
N VAL A 130 12.99 -1.28 -11.26
CA VAL A 130 12.21 -0.37 -12.12
C VAL A 130 13.10 0.33 -13.15
N ALA A 131 14.33 0.70 -12.78
CA ALA A 131 15.28 1.31 -13.72
C ALA A 131 15.62 0.36 -14.89
N VAL A 132 15.69 -0.94 -14.65
CA VAL A 132 15.97 -1.96 -15.67
C VAL A 132 14.71 -2.30 -16.50
N LEU A 133 13.57 -2.52 -15.84
CA LEU A 133 12.32 -2.93 -16.51
C LEU A 133 11.56 -1.77 -17.18
N GLY A 134 11.94 -0.55 -16.85
CA GLY A 134 11.23 0.67 -17.26
C GLY A 134 10.06 1.02 -16.35
N PRO A 135 9.75 2.33 -16.24
CA PRO A 135 8.66 2.82 -15.41
C PRO A 135 7.32 2.55 -16.10
N SER A 136 6.50 1.69 -15.49
CA SER A 136 5.11 1.45 -15.89
C SER A 136 4.28 1.09 -14.66
N PHE A 137 2.95 1.25 -14.76
CA PHE A 137 2.04 0.89 -13.67
C PHE A 137 2.19 -0.58 -13.26
N VAL A 138 2.23 -1.49 -14.24
CA VAL A 138 2.34 -2.94 -14.00
C VAL A 138 3.70 -3.29 -13.38
N ASN A 139 4.80 -2.75 -13.95
CA ASN A 139 6.13 -2.99 -13.42
C ASN A 139 6.25 -2.49 -11.97
N LEU A 140 5.70 -1.31 -11.67
CA LEU A 140 5.69 -0.74 -10.33
C LEU A 140 4.96 -1.66 -9.33
N VAL A 141 3.76 -2.15 -9.69
CA VAL A 141 2.99 -3.08 -8.86
C VAL A 141 3.75 -4.38 -8.62
N LEU A 142 4.30 -4.97 -9.66
CA LEU A 142 5.03 -6.24 -9.55
C LEU A 142 6.33 -6.08 -8.75
N VAL A 143 7.09 -5.03 -9.02
CA VAL A 143 8.35 -4.76 -8.29
C VAL A 143 8.08 -4.54 -6.82
N LEU A 144 7.15 -3.66 -6.46
CA LEU A 144 6.79 -3.42 -5.06
C LEU A 144 6.22 -4.70 -4.42
N GLY A 145 5.35 -5.41 -5.13
CA GLY A 145 4.74 -6.64 -4.65
C GLY A 145 5.77 -7.74 -4.37
N LEU A 146 6.71 -7.95 -5.26
CA LEU A 146 7.73 -9.01 -5.12
C LEU A 146 8.82 -8.63 -4.12
N THR A 147 9.28 -7.38 -4.10
CA THR A 147 10.32 -6.92 -3.16
C THR A 147 9.86 -6.95 -1.70
N ARG A 148 8.56 -6.84 -1.45
CA ARG A 148 7.97 -6.91 -0.10
C ARG A 148 7.42 -8.28 0.26
N GLY A 149 7.26 -9.19 -0.71
CA GLY A 149 6.83 -10.58 -0.53
C GLY A 149 7.59 -11.38 0.55
N PRO A 150 8.92 -11.24 0.69
CA PRO A 150 9.72 -11.93 1.70
C PRO A 150 9.21 -11.81 3.14
N ARG A 151 8.64 -10.68 3.53
CA ARG A 151 8.03 -10.50 4.87
C ARG A 151 6.83 -11.42 5.08
N TYR A 152 5.95 -11.49 4.10
CA TYR A 152 4.80 -12.40 4.15
C TYR A 152 5.25 -13.85 4.15
N THR A 153 6.26 -14.19 3.34
CA THR A 153 6.83 -15.56 3.31
C THR A 153 7.33 -15.99 4.68
N ARG A 154 8.06 -15.10 5.37
CA ARG A 154 8.62 -15.40 6.70
C ARG A 154 7.53 -15.60 7.74
N VAL A 155 6.50 -14.74 7.75
CA VAL A 155 5.36 -14.86 8.67
C VAL A 155 4.54 -16.12 8.36
N ALA A 156 4.19 -16.36 7.11
CA ALA A 156 3.45 -17.55 6.70
C ALA A 156 4.20 -18.84 7.01
N TYR A 157 5.52 -18.87 6.80
CA TYR A 157 6.38 -20.01 7.17
C TYR A 157 6.29 -20.32 8.66
N ALA A 158 6.55 -19.32 9.52
CA ALA A 158 6.52 -19.51 10.97
C ALA A 158 5.14 -19.96 11.47
N GLN A 159 4.08 -19.34 10.97
CA GLN A 159 2.70 -19.68 11.33
C GLN A 159 2.30 -21.08 10.83
N THR A 160 2.73 -21.46 9.62
CA THR A 160 2.46 -22.79 9.06
C THR A 160 3.14 -23.90 9.88
N LEU A 161 4.39 -23.67 10.32
CA LEU A 161 5.08 -24.60 11.22
C LEU A 161 4.29 -24.81 12.52
N GLN A 162 3.77 -23.73 13.10
CA GLN A 162 3.02 -23.78 14.36
C GLN A 162 1.65 -24.48 14.17
N VAL A 163 0.87 -24.05 13.18
CA VAL A 163 -0.48 -24.59 12.92
C VAL A 163 -0.41 -26.05 12.46
N GLY A 164 0.59 -26.42 11.66
CA GLY A 164 0.82 -27.79 11.17
C GLY A 164 1.04 -28.84 12.27
N THR A 165 1.36 -28.43 13.50
CA THR A 165 1.51 -29.35 14.64
C THR A 165 0.22 -29.58 15.41
N LEU A 166 -0.84 -28.83 15.13
CA LEU A 166 -2.10 -28.92 15.88
C LEU A 166 -2.84 -30.24 15.63
N PRO A 167 -3.51 -30.78 16.64
CA PRO A 167 -4.16 -32.10 16.56
C PRO A 167 -5.19 -32.24 15.43
N PHE A 168 -5.95 -31.18 15.15
CA PHE A 168 -6.96 -31.20 14.09
C PHE A 168 -6.36 -31.31 12.67
N ILE A 169 -5.14 -30.75 12.45
CA ILE A 169 -4.43 -30.89 11.18
C ILE A 169 -3.98 -32.33 11.00
N ARG A 170 -3.42 -32.96 12.05
CA ARG A 170 -3.01 -34.37 12.02
C ARG A 170 -4.19 -35.28 11.80
N ALA A 171 -5.35 -35.02 12.45
CA ALA A 171 -6.55 -35.77 12.24
C ALA A 171 -7.05 -35.67 10.78
N ALA A 172 -7.03 -34.49 10.19
CA ALA A 172 -7.40 -34.31 8.79
C ALA A 172 -6.44 -35.05 7.84
N GLU A 173 -5.13 -35.04 8.14
CA GLU A 173 -4.11 -35.77 7.37
C GLU A 173 -4.35 -37.28 7.44
N MET A 174 -4.59 -37.85 8.65
CA MET A 174 -4.93 -39.24 8.83
C MET A 174 -6.24 -39.63 8.14
N ALA A 175 -7.20 -38.71 8.03
CA ALA A 175 -8.45 -38.92 7.28
C ALA A 175 -8.25 -38.85 5.74
N GLY A 176 -7.00 -38.76 5.25
CA GLY A 176 -6.67 -38.74 3.81
C GLY A 176 -6.86 -37.38 3.12
N CYS A 177 -6.91 -36.27 3.87
CA CYS A 177 -7.00 -34.95 3.31
C CYS A 177 -5.73 -34.59 2.52
N GLY A 178 -5.87 -34.35 1.23
CA GLY A 178 -4.72 -33.98 0.36
C GLY A 178 -4.07 -32.65 0.75
N THR A 179 -2.76 -32.53 0.50
CA THR A 179 -1.93 -31.38 0.89
C THR A 179 -2.51 -30.03 0.46
N ALA A 180 -2.98 -29.89 -0.77
CA ALA A 180 -3.57 -28.64 -1.24
C ALA A 180 -4.78 -28.23 -0.41
N ARG A 181 -5.67 -29.17 -0.07
CA ARG A 181 -6.84 -28.92 0.78
C ARG A 181 -6.42 -28.56 2.20
N LEU A 182 -5.40 -29.23 2.76
CA LEU A 182 -4.83 -28.90 4.07
C LEU A 182 -4.31 -27.47 4.11
N LEU A 183 -3.52 -27.05 3.11
CA LEU A 183 -2.94 -25.72 3.05
C LEU A 183 -4.04 -24.63 2.90
N TRP A 184 -4.92 -24.75 1.92
CA TRP A 184 -5.86 -23.69 1.59
C TRP A 184 -7.10 -23.65 2.48
N ARG A 185 -7.61 -24.81 2.96
CA ARG A 185 -8.86 -24.89 3.72
C ARG A 185 -8.65 -24.99 5.23
N HIS A 186 -7.48 -25.47 5.67
CA HIS A 186 -7.22 -25.65 7.09
C HIS A 186 -6.11 -24.72 7.61
N ILE A 187 -4.98 -24.60 6.93
CA ILE A 187 -3.86 -23.77 7.41
C ILE A 187 -4.11 -22.30 7.12
N LEU A 188 -4.38 -21.91 5.88
CA LEU A 188 -4.54 -20.50 5.48
C LEU A 188 -5.57 -19.73 6.35
N PRO A 189 -6.78 -20.25 6.63
CA PRO A 189 -7.72 -19.52 7.48
C PRO A 189 -7.19 -19.29 8.90
N ASN A 190 -6.40 -20.23 9.44
CA ASN A 190 -5.83 -20.12 10.78
C ASN A 190 -4.65 -19.13 10.86
N ILE A 191 -3.92 -18.90 9.77
CA ILE A 191 -2.82 -17.94 9.71
C ILE A 191 -3.25 -16.58 9.11
N ALA A 192 -4.49 -16.45 8.64
CA ALA A 192 -4.99 -15.24 8.01
C ALA A 192 -4.91 -14.01 8.92
N GLY A 193 -5.21 -14.17 10.21
CA GLY A 193 -5.15 -13.07 11.18
C GLY A 193 -3.78 -12.38 11.21
N PRO A 194 -2.69 -13.07 11.55
CA PRO A 194 -1.35 -12.51 11.49
C PRO A 194 -0.96 -11.93 10.12
N LEU A 195 -1.38 -12.55 9.02
CA LEU A 195 -1.11 -12.04 7.67
C LEU A 195 -1.83 -10.73 7.37
N MET A 196 -3.08 -10.58 7.82
CA MET A 196 -3.85 -9.33 7.67
C MET A 196 -3.22 -8.18 8.45
N VAL A 197 -2.67 -8.44 9.65
CA VAL A 197 -1.92 -7.44 10.42
C VAL A 197 -0.68 -6.98 9.65
N VAL A 198 0.05 -7.90 9.05
CA VAL A 198 1.20 -7.55 8.19
C VAL A 198 0.72 -6.75 6.97
N ALA A 199 -0.39 -7.14 6.35
CA ALA A 199 -0.92 -6.47 5.16
C ALA A 199 -1.30 -5.01 5.43
N THR A 200 -1.88 -4.69 6.58
CA THR A 200 -2.21 -3.29 6.93
C THR A 200 -0.95 -2.44 7.11
N ALA A 201 0.06 -2.94 7.82
CA ALA A 201 1.33 -2.23 7.99
C ALA A 201 2.07 -2.05 6.65
N GLU A 202 2.10 -3.08 5.81
CA GLU A 202 2.73 -3.02 4.49
C GLU A 202 1.97 -2.09 3.54
N PHE A 203 0.65 -1.95 3.67
CA PHE A 203 -0.14 -1.05 2.83
C PHE A 203 0.32 0.41 2.96
N GLY A 204 0.53 0.89 4.20
CA GLY A 204 1.08 2.23 4.43
C GLY A 204 2.48 2.41 3.84
N LEU A 205 3.34 1.39 3.99
CA LEU A 205 4.67 1.40 3.39
C LEU A 205 4.64 1.38 1.86
N MET A 206 3.72 0.64 1.23
CA MET A 206 3.58 0.62 -0.24
C MET A 206 3.21 1.99 -0.80
N ILE A 207 2.33 2.74 -0.10
CA ILE A 207 2.01 4.12 -0.48
C ILE A 207 3.27 5.01 -0.44
N LEU A 208 4.08 4.88 0.61
CA LEU A 208 5.34 5.64 0.72
C LEU A 208 6.36 5.24 -0.36
N PHE A 209 6.49 3.96 -0.67
CA PHE A 209 7.38 3.48 -1.72
C PHE A 209 6.92 3.94 -3.11
N GLU A 210 5.61 3.86 -3.40
CA GLU A 210 5.04 4.40 -4.65
C GLU A 210 5.34 5.89 -4.78
N ALA A 211 5.02 6.67 -3.73
CA ALA A 211 5.26 8.10 -3.74
C ALA A 211 6.75 8.44 -3.90
N GLY A 212 7.65 7.70 -3.23
CA GLY A 212 9.09 7.87 -3.35
C GLY A 212 9.61 7.55 -4.76
N LEU A 213 9.19 6.42 -5.35
CA LEU A 213 9.56 6.06 -6.72
C LEU A 213 9.00 7.05 -7.74
N SER A 214 7.74 7.47 -7.58
CA SER A 214 7.11 8.50 -8.43
C SER A 214 7.82 9.85 -8.28
N PHE A 215 8.26 10.23 -7.08
CA PHE A 215 9.04 11.44 -6.82
C PHE A 215 10.41 11.40 -7.54
N LEU A 216 11.03 10.22 -7.63
CA LEU A 216 12.29 9.99 -8.37
C LEU A 216 12.10 9.85 -9.89
N GLY A 217 10.85 9.92 -10.39
CA GLY A 217 10.54 9.74 -11.81
C GLY A 217 10.46 8.27 -12.26
N LEU A 218 10.57 7.32 -11.34
CA LEU A 218 10.52 5.87 -11.60
C LEU A 218 9.14 5.25 -11.31
N GLY A 219 8.16 6.05 -10.88
CA GLY A 219 6.82 5.59 -10.56
C GLY A 219 5.82 5.74 -11.72
N ILE A 220 4.63 6.24 -11.37
CA ILE A 220 3.54 6.47 -12.31
C ILE A 220 3.94 7.59 -13.28
N GLN A 221 3.87 7.26 -14.58
CA GLN A 221 4.28 8.18 -15.63
C GLN A 221 3.15 9.14 -16.03
N PRO A 222 3.48 10.38 -16.46
CA PRO A 222 2.53 11.26 -17.09
C PRO A 222 1.80 10.56 -18.26
N PRO A 223 0.52 10.89 -18.54
CA PRO A 223 -0.23 12.01 -17.98
C PRO A 223 -0.91 11.71 -16.62
N THR A 224 -0.94 10.47 -16.16
CA THR A 224 -1.62 10.06 -14.93
C THR A 224 -1.03 10.73 -13.70
N PRO A 225 -1.80 11.47 -12.90
CA PRO A 225 -1.29 12.05 -11.67
C PRO A 225 -1.13 10.99 -10.57
N SER A 226 -0.06 11.11 -9.76
CA SER A 226 0.07 10.50 -8.44
C SER A 226 0.58 11.55 -7.46
N TRP A 227 0.42 11.33 -6.16
CA TRP A 227 0.91 12.31 -5.18
C TRP A 227 2.42 12.50 -5.27
N GLY A 228 3.18 11.42 -5.48
CA GLY A 228 4.63 11.49 -5.68
C GLY A 228 5.03 12.26 -6.94
N SER A 229 4.35 12.04 -8.06
CA SER A 229 4.65 12.76 -9.31
C SER A 229 4.29 14.24 -9.24
N ILE A 230 3.21 14.62 -8.53
CA ILE A 230 2.84 16.02 -8.28
C ILE A 230 3.92 16.70 -7.43
N MET A 231 4.38 16.06 -6.35
CA MET A 231 5.45 16.57 -5.49
C MET A 231 6.77 16.71 -6.25
N SER A 232 7.10 15.76 -7.12
CA SER A 232 8.29 15.79 -7.97
C SER A 232 8.29 17.00 -8.90
N ALA A 233 7.17 17.24 -9.59
CA ALA A 233 6.99 18.43 -10.43
C ALA A 233 7.07 19.74 -9.61
N GLY A 234 6.49 19.73 -8.40
CA GLY A 234 6.50 20.87 -7.48
C GLY A 234 7.87 21.24 -6.90
N ARG A 235 8.83 20.29 -6.89
CA ARG A 235 10.15 20.46 -6.24
C ARG A 235 10.90 21.69 -6.71
N GLN A 236 10.84 22.00 -7.99
CA GLN A 236 11.54 23.16 -8.58
C GLN A 236 10.87 24.49 -8.23
N TYR A 237 9.65 24.47 -7.75
CA TYR A 237 8.82 25.65 -7.50
C TYR A 237 8.52 25.88 -6.01
N VAL A 238 9.14 25.13 -5.09
CA VAL A 238 8.83 25.19 -3.64
C VAL A 238 8.85 26.62 -3.09
N ALA A 239 9.80 27.46 -3.52
CA ALA A 239 9.89 28.84 -3.07
C ALA A 239 8.74 29.74 -3.56
N ARG A 240 8.06 29.39 -4.67
CA ARG A 240 7.01 30.20 -5.29
C ARG A 240 5.63 29.55 -5.25
N ALA A 241 5.61 28.22 -5.27
CA ALA A 241 4.40 27.40 -5.35
C ALA A 241 4.46 26.22 -4.35
N TRP A 242 4.64 26.56 -3.07
CA TRP A 242 4.76 25.60 -1.97
C TRP A 242 3.58 24.61 -1.88
N TRP A 243 2.40 25.01 -2.34
CA TRP A 243 1.18 24.22 -2.33
C TRP A 243 1.30 22.92 -3.15
N LEU A 244 2.15 22.91 -4.20
CA LEU A 244 2.39 21.72 -5.03
C LEU A 244 3.08 20.58 -4.27
N THR A 245 3.75 20.89 -3.18
CA THR A 245 4.43 19.89 -2.33
C THR A 245 3.65 19.64 -1.05
N VAL A 246 3.14 20.72 -0.42
CA VAL A 246 2.50 20.63 0.90
C VAL A 246 1.16 19.88 0.85
N PHE A 247 0.27 20.19 -0.09
CA PHE A 247 -1.04 19.54 -0.13
C PHE A 247 -0.99 18.04 -0.47
N PRO A 248 -0.28 17.58 -1.51
CA PRO A 248 -0.17 16.14 -1.76
C PRO A 248 0.63 15.43 -0.66
N GLY A 249 1.65 16.09 -0.07
CA GLY A 249 2.40 15.58 1.07
C GLY A 249 1.53 15.41 2.33
N ALA A 250 0.64 16.37 2.61
CA ALA A 250 -0.31 16.29 3.72
C ALA A 250 -1.32 15.16 3.52
N CYS A 251 -1.83 14.97 2.28
CA CYS A 251 -2.73 13.86 1.96
C CYS A 251 -2.03 12.51 2.14
N LEU A 252 -0.78 12.40 1.67
CA LEU A 252 0.03 11.19 1.84
C LEU A 252 0.28 10.88 3.31
N PHE A 253 0.70 11.89 4.10
CA PHE A 253 0.91 11.74 5.53
C PHE A 253 -0.36 11.30 6.27
N ALA A 254 -1.48 11.98 6.01
CA ALA A 254 -2.77 11.67 6.64
C ALA A 254 -3.23 10.25 6.32
N LEU A 255 -3.13 9.82 5.05
CA LEU A 255 -3.52 8.47 4.65
C LEU A 255 -2.63 7.41 5.31
N VAL A 256 -1.31 7.56 5.29
CA VAL A 256 -0.37 6.61 5.89
C VAL A 256 -0.58 6.53 7.41
N LEU A 257 -0.78 7.67 8.07
CA LEU A 257 -1.09 7.71 9.50
C LEU A 257 -2.38 6.95 9.81
N CYS A 258 -3.47 7.20 9.07
CA CYS A 258 -4.74 6.51 9.26
C CYS A 258 -4.62 5.00 9.03
N VAL A 259 -3.89 4.58 8.00
CA VAL A 259 -3.66 3.15 7.71
C VAL A 259 -2.88 2.48 8.84
N ASN A 260 -1.82 3.11 9.35
CA ASN A 260 -1.02 2.55 10.44
C ASN A 260 -1.84 2.44 11.73
N VAL A 261 -2.58 3.49 12.12
CA VAL A 261 -3.47 3.45 13.29
C VAL A 261 -4.54 2.37 13.15
N PHE A 262 -5.11 2.22 11.96
CA PHE A 262 -6.05 1.14 11.69
C PHE A 262 -5.40 -0.24 11.81
N GLY A 263 -4.17 -0.40 11.30
CA GLY A 263 -3.39 -1.63 11.40
C GLY A 263 -3.11 -2.03 12.84
N ASP A 264 -2.71 -1.08 13.69
CA ASP A 264 -2.45 -1.32 15.11
C ASP A 264 -3.75 -1.73 15.84
N TRP A 265 -4.86 -1.04 15.58
CA TRP A 265 -6.16 -1.42 16.14
C TRP A 265 -6.62 -2.81 15.71
N LEU A 266 -6.39 -3.18 14.44
CA LEU A 266 -6.70 -4.51 13.92
C LEU A 266 -5.85 -5.58 14.59
N ARG A 267 -4.55 -5.32 14.78
CA ARG A 267 -3.63 -6.18 15.50
C ARG A 267 -4.11 -6.47 16.91
N ASP A 268 -4.49 -5.44 17.68
CA ASP A 268 -4.97 -5.57 19.05
C ASP A 268 -6.26 -6.39 19.15
N ARG A 269 -7.10 -6.37 18.11
CA ARG A 269 -8.33 -7.17 18.06
C ARG A 269 -8.11 -8.63 17.67
N ILE A 270 -7.11 -8.88 16.83
CA ILE A 270 -6.80 -10.24 16.34
C ILE A 270 -5.94 -11.00 17.35
N ASP A 271 -5.12 -10.30 18.16
CA ASP A 271 -4.23 -10.94 19.15
C ASP A 271 -5.03 -11.48 20.36
N PRO A 272 -5.14 -12.83 20.54
CA PRO A 272 -5.84 -13.40 21.67
C PRO A 272 -5.18 -13.10 23.03
N ARG A 273 -3.89 -12.81 23.03
CA ARG A 273 -3.09 -12.53 24.26
C ARG A 273 -3.40 -11.16 24.86
N SER A 274 -3.95 -10.24 24.10
CA SER A 274 -4.41 -8.94 24.60
C SER A 274 -5.66 -9.06 25.52
N ARG A 275 -6.42 -10.16 25.42
CA ARG A 275 -7.64 -10.39 26.19
C ARG A 275 -7.40 -10.85 27.63
N GLY A 276 -6.17 -11.23 27.99
CA GLY A 276 -5.82 -11.77 29.34
C GLY A 276 -5.12 -10.77 30.26
N ARG A 277 -5.01 -9.51 29.90
CA ARG A 277 -4.33 -8.46 30.70
C ARG A 277 -5.27 -7.42 31.31
N THR A 278 -6.52 -7.77 31.56
CA THR A 278 -7.48 -6.97 32.34
C THR A 278 -7.94 -7.73 33.56
#